data_1ebfb24c3cbcd142d420ae4d92ceecfe
#
_entry.id   1ebfb24c3cbcd142d420ae4d92ceecfe
#
_cell.length_a   1.000
_cell.length_b   1.000
_cell.length_c   1.000
_cell.angle_alpha   90.00
_cell.angle_beta   90.00
_cell.angle_gamma   90.00
#
_symmetry.space_group_name_H-M   'P 1'
#
loop_
_entity.id
_entity.type
_entity.pdbx_description
1 polymer ?
#
loop_
_entity_poly.entity_id
_entity_poly.type
_entity_poly.pdbx_seq_one_letter_code
_entity_poly.pdbx_strand_id
1 'polypeptide(L)'
;MLLERVEIVGFRGINRLSLMLEQNNVLIGENAWGKSSLLDALTLLLSSDAELYHFVRDDFWFPPGDIQGREHHLHIVLTFRETDPGRHRVRRYQPLAGCWVPCQDGYQRIFYRLEGELADDESVLTLRSFIDAEGNPLERDNIDELARHLIRLVPVLRLRDARFMRRIRTGSVPAMPEVEVTARELD
;
A
#
# COMPACT_ATOMS: atom_id res chain seq x y z
N MET A 1 2.40 -11.85 7.95
CA MET A 1 2.95 -11.10 6.82
C MET A 1 3.09 -9.66 7.26
N LEU A 2 4.20 -9.04 6.94
CA LEU A 2 4.57 -7.66 7.30
C LEU A 2 4.91 -6.91 6.01
N LEU A 3 4.51 -5.64 5.90
CA LEU A 3 5.03 -4.74 4.87
C LEU A 3 6.46 -4.37 5.27
N GLU A 4 7.43 -4.86 4.51
CA GLU A 4 8.86 -4.71 4.81
C GLU A 4 9.51 -3.58 4.04
N ARG A 5 9.05 -3.31 2.80
CA ARG A 5 9.63 -2.26 1.95
C ARG A 5 8.58 -1.59 1.08
N VAL A 6 8.75 -0.31 0.89
CA VAL A 6 7.97 0.51 -0.04
C VAL A 6 8.92 1.22 -0.98
N GLU A 7 8.71 1.08 -2.27
CA GLU A 7 9.43 1.78 -3.31
C GLU A 7 8.43 2.57 -4.15
N ILE A 8 8.68 3.84 -4.33
CA ILE A 8 7.81 4.76 -5.06
C ILE A 8 8.66 5.54 -6.05
N VAL A 9 8.21 5.62 -7.29
CA VAL A 9 8.79 6.48 -8.31
C VAL A 9 7.66 7.22 -9.01
N GLY A 10 7.78 8.53 -9.09
CA GLY A 10 6.89 9.37 -9.87
C GLY A 10 5.47 9.56 -9.30
N PHE A 11 5.27 9.43 -7.99
CA PHE A 11 3.95 9.54 -7.36
C PHE A 11 3.79 10.84 -6.58
N ARG A 12 2.86 11.70 -6.98
CA ARG A 12 2.51 12.99 -6.33
C ARG A 12 3.75 13.81 -5.97
N GLY A 13 3.97 14.09 -4.68
CA GLY A 13 5.15 14.81 -4.19
C GLY A 13 6.44 13.99 -4.12
N ILE A 14 6.45 12.74 -4.58
CA ILE A 14 7.59 11.84 -4.50
C ILE A 14 8.13 11.56 -5.90
N ASN A 15 9.31 12.09 -6.21
CA ASN A 15 10.04 11.69 -7.41
C ASN A 15 10.58 10.25 -7.27
N ARG A 16 11.34 9.97 -6.20
CA ARG A 16 11.84 8.63 -5.89
C ARG A 16 11.98 8.44 -4.39
N LEU A 17 11.49 7.32 -3.88
CA LEU A 17 11.60 6.90 -2.48
C LEU A 17 11.83 5.39 -2.43
N SER A 18 12.73 4.95 -1.57
CA SER A 18 12.85 3.55 -1.16
C SER A 18 13.00 3.52 0.35
N LEU A 19 12.07 2.88 1.04
CA LEU A 19 11.98 2.86 2.49
C LEU A 19 11.83 1.43 2.99
N MET A 20 12.74 1.02 3.87
CA MET A 20 12.59 -0.19 4.67
C MET A 20 11.72 0.11 5.87
N LEU A 21 10.79 -0.78 6.17
CA LEU A 21 9.85 -0.65 7.27
C LEU A 21 10.08 -1.78 8.28
N GLU A 22 9.93 -1.41 9.54
CA GLU A 22 9.89 -2.34 10.67
C GLU A 22 8.47 -2.41 11.25
N GLN A 23 8.29 -3.13 12.35
CA GLN A 23 6.99 -3.25 13.00
C GLN A 23 6.45 -1.89 13.49
N ASN A 24 7.35 -1.00 13.94
CA ASN A 24 7.02 0.36 14.37
C ASN A 24 7.96 1.34 13.68
N ASN A 25 7.39 2.33 13.00
CA ASN A 25 8.14 3.33 12.24
C ASN A 25 7.71 4.73 12.64
N VAL A 26 8.66 5.65 12.75
CA VAL A 26 8.42 7.07 12.98
C VAL A 26 8.95 7.86 11.80
N LEU A 27 8.06 8.56 11.11
CA LEU A 27 8.41 9.41 9.96
C LEU A 27 8.61 10.85 10.44
N ILE A 28 9.87 11.31 10.42
CA ILE A 28 10.25 12.68 10.78
C ILE A 28 10.76 13.39 9.53
N GLY A 29 10.44 14.65 9.38
CA GLY A 29 10.91 15.49 8.26
C GLY A 29 9.99 16.67 8.01
N GLU A 30 10.38 17.58 7.13
CA GLU A 30 9.58 18.73 6.73
C GLU A 30 8.31 18.31 5.97
N ASN A 31 7.29 19.18 5.96
CA ASN A 31 6.00 18.85 5.34
C ASN A 31 6.09 18.62 3.82
N ALA A 32 7.06 19.26 3.16
CA ALA A 32 7.30 19.14 1.72
C ALA A 32 7.98 17.81 1.28
N TRP A 33 8.43 16.97 2.21
CA TRP A 33 9.25 15.78 1.89
C TRP A 33 8.45 14.52 1.57
N GLY A 34 7.21 14.65 1.15
CA GLY A 34 6.43 13.52 0.64
C GLY A 34 5.86 12.56 1.70
N LYS A 35 5.94 12.89 3.02
CA LYS A 35 5.34 12.04 4.08
C LYS A 35 3.85 11.78 3.85
N SER A 36 3.10 12.83 3.51
CA SER A 36 1.67 12.71 3.20
C SER A 36 1.44 11.87 1.96
N SER A 37 2.26 12.06 0.92
CA SER A 37 2.17 11.27 -0.32
C SER A 37 2.47 9.78 -0.07
N LEU A 38 3.43 9.46 0.80
CA LEU A 38 3.69 8.07 1.22
C LEU A 38 2.47 7.46 1.92
N LEU A 39 1.88 8.18 2.89
CA LEU A 39 0.69 7.71 3.59
C LEU A 39 -0.52 7.61 2.66
N ASP A 40 -0.65 8.52 1.70
CA ASP A 40 -1.68 8.48 0.67
C ASP A 40 -1.50 7.25 -0.22
N ALA A 41 -0.27 6.97 -0.70
CA ALA A 41 0.03 5.77 -1.48
C ALA A 41 -0.39 4.50 -0.74
N LEU A 42 0.05 4.32 0.50
CA LEU A 42 -0.32 3.15 1.31
C LEU A 42 -1.83 3.04 1.54
N THR A 43 -2.49 4.17 1.81
CA THR A 43 -3.93 4.19 2.06
C THR A 43 -4.72 3.84 0.79
N LEU A 44 -4.36 4.39 -0.36
CA LEU A 44 -5.05 4.16 -1.64
C LEU A 44 -4.83 2.73 -2.15
N LEU A 45 -3.59 2.25 -2.09
CA LEU A 45 -3.21 0.95 -2.66
C LEU A 45 -3.61 -0.24 -1.80
N LEU A 46 -3.72 -0.05 -0.49
CA LEU A 46 -4.07 -1.08 0.48
C LEU A 46 -5.43 -0.79 1.16
N SER A 47 -6.27 0.05 0.55
CA SER A 47 -7.64 0.24 1.00
C SER A 47 -8.42 -1.06 0.86
N SER A 48 -9.20 -1.39 1.89
CA SER A 48 -10.12 -2.54 1.87
C SER A 48 -11.42 -2.27 1.11
N ASP A 49 -11.48 -1.20 0.32
CA ASP A 49 -12.63 -0.89 -0.52
C ASP A 49 -12.90 -2.00 -1.54
N ALA A 50 -14.12 -2.06 -2.03
CA ALA A 50 -14.53 -3.10 -2.96
C ALA A 50 -13.80 -3.04 -4.30
N GLU A 51 -13.38 -1.84 -4.71
CA GLU A 51 -12.67 -1.60 -5.96
C GLU A 51 -11.18 -1.38 -5.73
N LEU A 52 -10.37 -1.95 -6.62
CA LEU A 52 -8.94 -1.70 -6.65
C LEU A 52 -8.68 -0.28 -7.16
N TYR A 53 -7.72 0.40 -6.53
CA TYR A 53 -7.36 1.76 -6.91
C TYR A 53 -6.84 1.83 -8.34
N HIS A 54 -7.31 2.79 -9.12
CA HIS A 54 -6.77 3.18 -10.41
C HIS A 54 -6.14 4.55 -10.30
N PHE A 55 -4.94 4.71 -10.86
CA PHE A 55 -4.26 6.00 -10.88
C PHE A 55 -5.05 7.01 -11.70
N VAL A 56 -4.95 8.25 -11.27
CA VAL A 56 -5.46 9.42 -11.98
C VAL A 56 -4.30 10.38 -12.27
N ARG A 57 -4.53 11.35 -13.17
CA ARG A 57 -3.50 12.32 -13.55
C ARG A 57 -2.80 12.99 -12.36
N ASP A 58 -3.55 13.34 -11.32
CA ASP A 58 -3.03 13.99 -10.11
C ASP A 58 -2.12 13.09 -9.25
N ASP A 59 -2.02 11.82 -9.57
CA ASP A 59 -1.10 10.89 -8.90
C ASP A 59 0.31 10.93 -9.49
N PHE A 60 0.49 11.52 -10.67
CA PHE A 60 1.80 11.60 -11.29
C PHE A 60 2.61 12.79 -10.74
N TRP A 61 3.90 12.56 -10.57
CA TRP A 61 4.85 13.61 -10.24
C TRP A 61 5.29 14.33 -11.50
N PHE A 62 5.21 15.65 -11.48
CA PHE A 62 5.66 16.49 -12.57
C PHE A 62 6.86 17.31 -12.10
N PRO A 63 8.00 17.27 -12.83
CA PRO A 63 9.13 18.13 -12.52
C PRO A 63 8.78 19.61 -12.73
N PRO A 64 9.38 20.53 -11.96
CA PRO A 64 9.19 21.95 -12.18
C PRO A 64 9.58 22.35 -13.61
N GLY A 65 8.68 23.05 -14.30
CA GLY A 65 8.89 23.47 -15.70
C GLY A 65 8.63 22.39 -16.74
N ASP A 66 7.95 21.31 -16.37
CA ASP A 66 7.57 20.27 -17.31
C ASP A 66 6.68 20.81 -18.44
N ILE A 67 6.88 20.26 -19.64
CA ILE A 67 6.11 20.60 -20.84
C ILE A 67 4.91 19.67 -20.88
N GLN A 68 3.71 20.24 -20.99
CA GLN A 68 2.49 19.45 -21.21
C GLN A 68 2.62 18.59 -22.47
N GLY A 69 2.11 17.37 -22.42
CA GLY A 69 2.12 16.44 -23.56
C GLY A 69 3.32 15.51 -23.61
N ARG A 70 4.00 15.24 -22.50
CA ARG A 70 4.96 14.15 -22.38
C ARG A 70 4.33 12.96 -21.68
N GLU A 71 4.74 11.77 -22.08
CA GLU A 71 4.43 10.54 -21.36
C GLU A 71 5.08 10.55 -19.99
N HIS A 72 4.31 10.24 -18.95
CA HIS A 72 4.79 10.11 -17.61
C HIS A 72 4.52 8.71 -17.09
N HIS A 73 5.49 8.18 -16.36
CA HIS A 73 5.41 6.87 -15.75
C HIS A 73 5.55 6.99 -14.24
N LEU A 74 4.75 6.23 -13.53
CA LEU A 74 4.94 6.02 -12.10
C LEU A 74 4.92 4.54 -11.79
N HIS A 75 5.63 4.13 -10.76
CA HIS A 75 5.47 2.80 -10.20
C HIS A 75 5.63 2.78 -8.68
N ILE A 76 4.91 1.87 -8.07
CA ILE A 76 4.97 1.62 -6.64
C ILE A 76 5.12 0.11 -6.44
N VAL A 77 6.16 -0.28 -5.68
CA VAL A 77 6.38 -1.67 -5.29
C VAL A 77 6.24 -1.79 -3.79
N LEU A 78 5.36 -2.68 -3.36
CA LEU A 78 5.16 -3.05 -1.97
C LEU A 78 5.72 -4.45 -1.74
N THR A 79 6.70 -4.57 -0.86
CA THR A 79 7.31 -5.85 -0.50
C THR A 79 6.76 -6.32 0.84
N PHE A 80 6.14 -7.48 0.83
CA PHE A 80 5.59 -8.13 2.02
C PHE A 80 6.42 -9.36 2.36
N ARG A 81 6.90 -9.46 3.58
CA ARG A 81 7.65 -10.61 4.08
C ARG A 81 6.77 -11.46 5.02
N GLU A 82 6.95 -12.76 4.99
CA GLU A 82 6.37 -13.63 6.03
C GLU A 82 6.97 -13.29 7.41
N THR A 83 6.20 -13.47 8.48
CA THR A 83 6.67 -13.15 9.84
C THR A 83 7.72 -14.13 10.35
N ASP A 84 7.60 -15.38 9.96
CA ASP A 84 8.49 -16.47 10.36
C ASP A 84 8.68 -17.41 9.17
N PRO A 85 9.83 -18.05 8.98
CA PRO A 85 10.06 -18.99 7.90
C PRO A 85 9.01 -20.10 7.83
N GLY A 86 8.42 -20.30 6.65
CA GLY A 86 7.36 -21.29 6.44
C GLY A 86 5.95 -20.81 6.80
N ARG A 87 5.78 -19.60 7.31
CA ARG A 87 4.48 -19.03 7.66
C ARG A 87 3.59 -18.79 6.44
N HIS A 88 4.17 -18.61 5.26
CA HIS A 88 3.45 -18.48 3.99
C HIS A 88 2.55 -19.69 3.67
N ARG A 89 2.81 -20.88 4.25
CA ARG A 89 2.05 -22.12 4.01
C ARG A 89 0.72 -22.22 4.74
N VAL A 90 0.42 -21.30 5.67
CA VAL A 90 -0.85 -21.33 6.41
C VAL A 90 -2.04 -21.06 5.48
N ARG A 91 -3.17 -21.69 5.80
CA ARG A 91 -4.38 -21.72 4.95
C ARG A 91 -4.81 -20.34 4.43
N ARG A 92 -4.71 -19.28 5.23
CA ARG A 92 -5.12 -17.92 4.84
C ARG A 92 -4.30 -17.33 3.69
N TYR A 93 -3.08 -17.84 3.46
CA TYR A 93 -2.19 -17.38 2.38
C TYR A 93 -2.23 -18.27 1.14
N GLN A 94 -3.01 -19.37 1.16
CA GLN A 94 -3.10 -20.31 0.05
C GLN A 94 -3.49 -19.66 -1.29
N PRO A 95 -4.43 -18.70 -1.34
CA PRO A 95 -4.72 -18.02 -2.61
C PRO A 95 -3.51 -17.30 -3.22
N LEU A 96 -2.54 -16.90 -2.40
CA LEU A 96 -1.30 -16.24 -2.82
C LEU A 96 -0.12 -17.20 -2.94
N ALA A 97 -0.34 -18.52 -2.91
CA ALA A 97 0.75 -19.52 -2.90
C ALA A 97 1.75 -19.33 -4.06
N GLY A 98 1.25 -18.98 -5.24
CA GLY A 98 2.10 -18.74 -6.41
C GLY A 98 2.79 -17.37 -6.44
N CYS A 99 2.47 -16.45 -5.51
CA CYS A 99 3.07 -15.11 -5.47
C CYS A 99 4.24 -15.01 -4.49
N TRP A 100 4.50 -16.05 -3.71
CA TRP A 100 5.63 -16.08 -2.78
C TRP A 100 6.93 -16.39 -3.51
N VAL A 101 7.92 -15.55 -3.29
CA VAL A 101 9.26 -15.64 -3.88
C VAL A 101 10.26 -15.99 -2.79
N PRO A 102 11.03 -17.09 -2.90
CA PRO A 102 12.07 -17.42 -1.94
C PRO A 102 13.24 -16.44 -2.03
N CYS A 103 13.71 -15.94 -0.89
CA CYS A 103 14.85 -15.04 -0.81
C CYS A 103 16.04 -15.69 -0.08
N GLN A 104 17.24 -15.13 -0.30
CA GLN A 104 18.49 -15.71 0.21
C GLN A 104 18.58 -15.77 1.73
N ASP A 105 17.83 -14.94 2.44
CA ASP A 105 17.75 -14.90 3.90
C ASP A 105 16.84 -15.98 4.50
N GLY A 106 16.27 -16.86 3.67
CA GLY A 106 15.39 -17.95 4.07
C GLY A 106 13.94 -17.56 4.27
N TYR A 107 13.58 -16.30 4.09
CA TYR A 107 12.18 -15.83 4.12
C TYR A 107 11.55 -15.80 2.73
N GLN A 108 10.24 -15.96 2.71
CA GLN A 108 9.46 -15.76 1.50
C GLN A 108 8.89 -14.34 1.47
N ARG A 109 8.85 -13.75 0.26
CA ARG A 109 8.32 -12.40 0.02
C ARG A 109 7.30 -12.41 -1.09
N ILE A 110 6.35 -11.47 -1.00
CA ILE A 110 5.48 -11.09 -2.10
C ILE A 110 5.89 -9.69 -2.51
N PHE A 111 6.17 -9.50 -3.79
CA PHE A 111 6.42 -8.21 -4.39
C PHE A 111 5.20 -7.83 -5.23
N TYR A 112 4.44 -6.86 -4.79
CA TYR A 112 3.25 -6.35 -5.48
C TYR A 112 3.55 -5.01 -6.10
N ARG A 113 3.45 -4.93 -7.42
CA ARG A 113 3.76 -3.74 -8.20
C ARG A 113 2.53 -3.18 -8.87
N LEU A 114 2.37 -1.85 -8.76
CA LEU A 114 1.46 -1.06 -9.56
C LEU A 114 2.27 -0.11 -10.43
N GLU A 115 1.87 0.01 -11.69
CA GLU A 115 2.45 0.91 -12.67
C GLU A 115 1.35 1.80 -13.23
N GLY A 116 1.67 3.08 -13.39
CA GLY A 116 0.81 4.06 -14.02
C GLY A 116 1.50 4.65 -15.23
N GLU A 117 0.77 4.73 -16.33
CA GLU A 117 1.20 5.41 -17.55
C GLU A 117 0.20 6.51 -17.87
N LEU A 118 0.68 7.73 -17.97
CA LEU A 118 -0.08 8.90 -18.41
C LEU A 118 0.35 9.20 -19.84
N ALA A 119 -0.57 9.03 -20.77
CA ALA A 119 -0.34 9.31 -22.17
C ALA A 119 -0.53 10.82 -22.50
N ASP A 120 -0.09 11.22 -23.70
CA ASP A 120 -0.20 12.60 -24.21
C ASP A 120 -1.66 13.11 -24.28
N ASP A 121 -2.63 12.22 -24.45
CA ASP A 121 -4.07 12.54 -24.48
C ASP A 121 -4.70 12.62 -23.08
N GLU A 122 -3.88 12.66 -22.03
CA GLU A 122 -4.27 12.63 -20.62
C GLU A 122 -4.97 11.34 -20.16
N SER A 123 -5.02 10.30 -20.96
CA SER A 123 -5.50 8.99 -20.53
C SER A 123 -4.52 8.34 -19.56
N VAL A 124 -5.03 7.66 -18.54
CA VAL A 124 -4.22 6.97 -17.54
C VAL A 124 -4.49 5.48 -17.58
N LEU A 125 -3.42 4.71 -17.79
CA LEU A 125 -3.44 3.26 -17.68
C LEU A 125 -2.85 2.85 -16.32
N THR A 126 -3.53 1.96 -15.60
CA THR A 126 -3.02 1.35 -14.37
C THR A 126 -2.83 -0.14 -14.57
N LEU A 127 -1.60 -0.60 -14.41
CA LEU A 127 -1.23 -2.01 -14.48
C LEU A 127 -0.87 -2.54 -13.10
N ARG A 128 -1.20 -3.80 -12.85
CA ARG A 128 -0.86 -4.51 -11.61
C ARG A 128 -0.14 -5.78 -11.94
N SER A 129 0.87 -6.10 -11.14
CA SER A 129 1.61 -7.34 -11.28
C SER A 129 2.16 -7.81 -9.93
N PHE A 130 2.33 -9.12 -9.83
CA PHE A 130 3.25 -9.70 -8.86
C PHE A 130 4.56 -9.95 -9.59
N ILE A 131 5.68 -9.64 -8.96
CA ILE A 131 7.01 -9.73 -9.58
C ILE A 131 7.93 -10.63 -8.76
N ASP A 132 8.99 -11.10 -9.39
CA ASP A 132 10.08 -11.80 -8.72
C ASP A 132 11.08 -10.81 -8.06
N ALA A 133 12.15 -11.34 -7.47
CA ALA A 133 13.19 -10.52 -6.84
C ALA A 133 14.02 -9.69 -7.83
N GLU A 134 14.04 -10.08 -9.09
CA GLU A 134 14.71 -9.41 -10.20
C GLU A 134 13.82 -8.36 -10.87
N GLY A 135 12.53 -8.28 -10.49
CA GLY A 135 11.56 -7.33 -11.03
C GLY A 135 10.78 -7.84 -12.24
N ASN A 136 10.91 -9.10 -12.63
CA ASN A 136 10.16 -9.67 -13.74
C ASN A 136 8.74 -10.05 -13.29
N PRO A 137 7.71 -9.82 -14.12
CA PRO A 137 6.35 -10.23 -13.80
C PRO A 137 6.24 -11.75 -13.62
N LEU A 138 5.56 -12.17 -12.56
CA LEU A 138 5.14 -13.55 -12.39
C LEU A 138 3.90 -13.78 -13.27
N GLU A 139 3.94 -14.79 -14.12
CA GLU A 139 2.77 -15.21 -14.90
C GLU A 139 1.70 -15.74 -13.94
N ARG A 140 0.63 -14.98 -13.77
CA ARG A 140 -0.51 -15.33 -12.90
C ARG A 140 -1.80 -14.94 -13.58
N ASP A 141 -2.77 -15.84 -13.51
CA ASP A 141 -4.15 -15.51 -13.84
C ASP A 141 -4.80 -14.73 -12.70
N ASN A 142 -5.81 -13.93 -13.03
CA ASN A 142 -6.65 -13.23 -12.04
C ASN A 142 -5.87 -12.31 -11.09
N ILE A 143 -4.93 -11.51 -11.61
CA ILE A 143 -4.09 -10.58 -10.82
C ILE A 143 -4.93 -9.71 -9.88
N ASP A 144 -6.07 -9.20 -10.35
CA ASP A 144 -6.96 -8.36 -9.54
C ASP A 144 -7.58 -9.10 -8.36
N GLU A 145 -7.91 -10.38 -8.51
CA GLU A 145 -8.42 -11.20 -7.41
C GLU A 145 -7.34 -11.48 -6.37
N LEU A 146 -6.12 -11.79 -6.83
CA LEU A 146 -4.95 -11.96 -5.97
C LEU A 146 -4.62 -10.67 -5.22
N ALA A 147 -4.69 -9.51 -5.89
CA ALA A 147 -4.50 -8.21 -5.29
C ALA A 147 -5.54 -7.92 -4.20
N ARG A 148 -6.83 -8.15 -4.47
CA ARG A 148 -7.89 -8.03 -3.45
C ARG A 148 -7.65 -8.95 -2.27
N HIS A 149 -7.17 -10.17 -2.51
CA HIS A 149 -6.85 -11.10 -1.43
C HIS A 149 -5.68 -10.60 -0.58
N LEU A 150 -4.61 -10.11 -1.21
CA LEU A 150 -3.46 -9.50 -0.54
C LEU A 150 -3.90 -8.33 0.36
N ILE A 151 -4.69 -7.40 -0.19
CA ILE A 151 -5.17 -6.21 0.53
C ILE A 151 -6.01 -6.60 1.75
N ARG A 152 -6.88 -7.61 1.64
CA ARG A 152 -7.66 -8.11 2.79
C ARG A 152 -6.80 -8.68 3.91
N LEU A 153 -5.61 -9.18 3.60
CA LEU A 153 -4.68 -9.73 4.59
C LEU A 153 -3.86 -8.65 5.31
N VAL A 154 -3.68 -7.49 4.68
CA VAL A 154 -2.87 -6.37 5.18
C VAL A 154 -3.58 -5.03 4.99
N PRO A 155 -4.81 -4.87 5.51
CA PRO A 155 -5.54 -3.63 5.35
C PRO A 155 -4.81 -2.49 6.04
N VAL A 156 -4.74 -1.34 5.40
CA VAL A 156 -4.21 -0.11 5.98
C VAL A 156 -5.35 0.72 6.55
N LEU A 157 -5.25 1.07 7.82
CA LEU A 157 -6.14 1.99 8.49
C LEU A 157 -5.39 3.29 8.79
N ARG A 158 -5.77 4.37 8.13
CA ARG A 158 -5.23 5.70 8.41
C ARG A 158 -6.06 6.41 9.46
N LEU A 159 -5.50 6.58 10.65
CA LEU A 159 -6.08 7.41 11.67
C LEU A 159 -5.71 8.88 11.39
N ARG A 160 -6.66 9.67 10.92
CA ARG A 160 -6.57 11.13 10.89
C ARG A 160 -7.13 11.65 12.21
N ASP A 161 -6.60 12.78 12.68
CA ASP A 161 -6.90 13.47 13.93
C ASP A 161 -8.24 13.07 14.59
N ALA A 162 -8.24 12.67 15.86
CA ALA A 162 -9.35 12.01 16.56
C ALA A 162 -10.71 12.76 16.54
N ARG A 163 -10.71 14.01 16.07
CA ARG A 163 -11.92 14.83 15.95
C ARG A 163 -12.90 14.38 14.85
N PHE A 164 -12.50 13.44 13.97
CA PHE A 164 -13.28 12.99 12.82
C PHE A 164 -13.42 11.47 12.70
N MET A 165 -13.26 10.72 13.78
CA MET A 165 -13.59 9.30 13.75
C MET A 165 -15.11 9.14 13.57
N ARG A 166 -15.59 9.11 12.33
CA ARG A 166 -16.88 8.48 12.02
C ARG A 166 -16.76 7.02 12.42
N ARG A 167 -17.63 6.57 13.33
CA ARG A 167 -17.79 5.16 13.67
C ARG A 167 -17.86 4.36 12.37
N ILE A 168 -16.85 3.55 12.10
CA ILE A 168 -16.94 2.50 11.09
C ILE A 168 -17.97 1.54 11.63
N ARG A 169 -19.18 1.55 11.06
CA ARG A 169 -20.19 0.54 11.33
C ARG A 169 -19.72 -0.76 10.69
N THR A 170 -18.97 -1.56 11.42
CA THR A 170 -18.87 -2.99 11.16
C THR A 170 -20.24 -3.58 11.47
N GLY A 171 -20.83 -4.27 10.50
CA GLY A 171 -22.12 -4.91 10.68
C GLY A 171 -22.12 -5.79 11.94
N SER A 172 -23.16 -5.62 12.73
CA SER A 172 -23.65 -6.44 13.83
C SER A 172 -22.58 -7.18 14.66
N VAL A 173 -21.99 -6.46 15.63
CA VAL A 173 -21.44 -7.06 16.85
C VAL A 173 -22.31 -6.54 18.02
N PRO A 174 -22.76 -7.41 18.96
CA PRO A 174 -23.60 -6.97 20.08
C PRO A 174 -22.87 -5.97 20.95
N ALA A 175 -23.59 -4.96 21.41
CA ALA A 175 -23.11 -3.85 22.23
C ALA A 175 -22.38 -4.34 23.49
N MET A 176 -21.10 -3.99 23.63
CA MET A 176 -20.43 -4.00 24.93
C MET A 176 -20.84 -2.75 25.72
N PRO A 177 -21.00 -2.84 27.06
CA PRO A 177 -21.43 -1.72 27.89
C PRO A 177 -20.42 -0.56 27.86
N GLU A 178 -20.94 0.65 27.84
CA GLU A 178 -20.18 1.89 27.94
C GLU A 178 -19.39 1.92 29.26
N VAL A 179 -18.07 2.05 29.15
CA VAL A 179 -17.22 2.39 30.30
C VAL A 179 -17.18 3.92 30.39
N GLU A 180 -17.89 4.47 31.34
CA GLU A 180 -17.78 5.89 31.72
C GLU A 180 -16.39 6.16 32.31
N VAL A 181 -15.56 6.90 31.55
CA VAL A 181 -14.29 7.42 32.08
C VAL A 181 -14.59 8.74 32.74
N THR A 182 -14.72 8.70 34.06
CA THR A 182 -14.80 9.92 34.90
C THR A 182 -13.42 10.55 34.94
N ALA A 183 -13.25 11.73 34.36
CA ALA A 183 -12.08 12.58 34.58
C ALA A 183 -12.08 13.05 36.03
N ARG A 184 -11.10 12.63 36.81
CA ARG A 184 -10.79 13.26 38.10
C ARG A 184 -9.82 14.41 37.82
N GLU A 185 -10.28 15.61 38.13
CA GLU A 185 -9.44 16.78 38.32
C GLU A 185 -8.47 16.50 39.48
N LEU A 186 -7.20 16.77 39.22
CA LEU A 186 -6.17 16.83 40.27
C LEU A 186 -5.93 18.31 40.56
N ASP A 187 -6.26 18.71 41.79
CA ASP A 187 -5.78 19.94 42.47
C ASP A 187 -4.27 19.86 42.72
#